data_cf89490e6754f7e371249601d4f9833e
#
_entry.id   cf89490e6754f7e371249601d4f9833e
#
_cell.length_a   1.000
_cell.length_b   1.000
_cell.length_c   1.000
_cell.angle_alpha   90.00
_cell.angle_beta   90.00
_cell.angle_gamma   90.00
#
_symmetry.space_group_name_H-M   'P 1'
#
loop_
_entity.id
_entity.type
_entity.pdbx_description
1 polymer ?
#
loop_
_entity_poly.entity_id
_entity_poly.type
_entity_poly.pdbx_seq_one_letter_code
_entity_poly.pdbx_strand_id
1 'polypeptide(L)'
;MDRLRVLPLASCQTLTLADAAGDIAVAECSPEGMRVERPGPAGPFVCAANLFHSDLAVPLPPGLDSWRAAERYDTMRRVLEREGETLALSDVQALLAGRKGFLCQYDRAAGRDTVWSAACDLTRRRCLLAEGNPGRTAFREIPFPVERGDSRP
;
A
#
# COMPACT_ATOMS: atom_id res chain seq x y z
N MET A 1 -9.56 12.76 8.26
CA MET A 1 -10.54 11.64 8.31
C MET A 1 -11.97 12.12 8.18
N ASP A 2 -12.39 13.16 8.88
CA ASP A 2 -13.81 13.62 8.87
C ASP A 2 -14.32 14.01 7.48
N ARG A 3 -13.48 14.63 6.65
CA ARG A 3 -13.84 14.94 5.26
C ARG A 3 -14.10 13.69 4.41
N LEU A 4 -13.37 12.61 4.62
CA LEU A 4 -13.58 11.35 3.89
C LEU A 4 -14.94 10.72 4.22
N ARG A 5 -15.42 10.87 5.48
CA ARG A 5 -16.70 10.30 5.93
C ARG A 5 -17.93 10.90 5.24
N VAL A 6 -17.80 12.12 4.75
CA VAL A 6 -18.91 12.90 4.14
C VAL A 6 -18.80 12.99 2.62
N LEU A 7 -17.74 12.45 2.02
CA LEU A 7 -17.60 12.45 0.56
C LEU A 7 -18.51 11.36 -0.05
N PRO A 8 -19.31 11.71 -1.07
CA PRO A 8 -20.04 10.69 -1.83
C PRO A 8 -19.04 9.85 -2.63
N LEU A 9 -19.05 8.54 -2.40
CA LEU A 9 -18.18 7.60 -3.10
C LEU A 9 -18.98 6.85 -4.16
N ALA A 10 -18.50 6.88 -5.38
CA ALA A 10 -19.09 6.14 -6.51
C ALA A 10 -18.59 4.69 -6.58
N SER A 11 -17.50 4.36 -5.89
CA SER A 11 -16.90 3.01 -5.90
C SER A 11 -16.10 2.77 -4.62
N CYS A 12 -15.80 1.50 -4.36
CA CYS A 12 -14.93 1.11 -3.26
C CYS A 12 -13.50 1.60 -3.47
N GLN A 13 -12.88 2.13 -2.42
CA GLN A 13 -11.52 2.64 -2.42
C GLN A 13 -10.79 2.22 -1.15
N THR A 14 -9.52 1.87 -1.27
CA THR A 14 -8.61 1.69 -0.14
C THR A 14 -7.56 2.79 -0.16
N LEU A 15 -7.46 3.54 0.91
CA LEU A 15 -6.51 4.65 1.07
C LEU A 15 -5.52 4.30 2.18
N THR A 16 -4.23 4.36 1.87
CA THR A 16 -3.17 4.32 2.89
C THR A 16 -2.75 5.76 3.19
N LEU A 17 -2.77 6.11 4.46
CA LEU A 17 -2.56 7.47 4.96
C LEU A 17 -1.38 7.48 5.92
N ALA A 18 -0.57 8.53 5.83
CA ALA A 18 0.48 8.84 6.80
C ALA A 18 0.58 10.35 6.96
N ASP A 19 0.97 10.81 8.14
CA ASP A 19 1.16 12.23 8.41
C ASP A 19 2.56 12.56 8.93
N ALA A 20 2.82 13.84 9.13
CA ALA A 20 4.12 14.32 9.59
C ALA A 20 4.41 14.00 11.07
N ALA A 21 3.40 13.63 11.86
CA ALA A 21 3.56 13.19 13.23
C ALA A 21 3.93 11.70 13.34
N GLY A 22 3.86 10.97 12.21
CA GLY A 22 4.13 9.54 12.14
C GLY A 22 2.88 8.67 12.31
N ASP A 23 1.69 9.27 12.41
CA ASP A 23 0.44 8.52 12.41
C ASP A 23 0.19 7.89 11.04
N ILE A 24 -0.20 6.62 11.05
CA ILE A 24 -0.53 5.86 9.85
C ILE A 24 -1.91 5.21 9.98
N ALA A 25 -2.59 5.06 8.86
CA ALA A 25 -3.88 4.36 8.80
C ALA A 25 -4.16 3.80 7.41
N VAL A 26 -5.00 2.77 7.36
CA VAL A 26 -5.72 2.36 6.15
C VAL A 26 -7.19 2.72 6.32
N ALA A 27 -7.77 3.37 5.32
CA ALA A 27 -9.19 3.62 5.24
C ALA A 27 -9.79 2.81 4.08
N GLU A 28 -10.66 1.87 4.40
CA GLU A 28 -11.50 1.17 3.44
C GLU A 28 -12.81 1.91 3.32
N CYS A 29 -13.10 2.39 2.14
CA CYS A 29 -14.22 3.28 1.87
C CYS A 29 -15.13 2.66 0.82
N SER A 30 -16.42 2.60 1.10
CA SER A 30 -17.48 2.15 0.18
C SER A 30 -18.67 3.11 0.22
N PRO A 31 -19.63 3.00 -0.71
CA PRO A 31 -20.88 3.75 -0.63
C PRO A 31 -21.66 3.50 0.68
N GLU A 32 -21.50 2.35 1.30
CA GLU A 32 -22.19 1.95 2.55
C GLU A 32 -21.49 2.49 3.80
N GLY A 33 -20.24 2.93 3.68
CA GLY A 33 -19.52 3.48 4.82
C GLY A 33 -18.01 3.39 4.73
N MET A 34 -17.35 3.69 5.85
CA MET A 34 -15.89 3.71 5.95
C MET A 34 -15.43 2.96 7.20
N ARG A 35 -14.37 2.18 7.04
CA ARG A 35 -13.62 1.58 8.15
C ARG A 35 -12.19 2.07 8.14
N VAL A 36 -11.64 2.24 9.33
CA VAL A 36 -10.27 2.74 9.50
C VAL A 36 -9.51 1.77 10.37
N GLU A 37 -8.47 1.20 9.80
CA GLU A 37 -7.47 0.41 10.52
C GLU A 37 -6.30 1.32 10.91
N ARG A 38 -5.81 1.14 12.14
CA ARG A 38 -4.59 1.77 12.68
C ARG A 38 -3.66 0.69 13.21
N PRO A 39 -2.39 1.02 13.46
CA PRO A 39 -1.50 0.08 14.15
C PRO A 39 -2.12 -0.51 15.41
N GLY A 40 -1.94 -1.78 15.59
CA GLY A 40 -2.54 -2.56 16.67
C GLY A 40 -1.56 -3.55 17.30
N PRO A 41 -2.07 -4.56 18.01
CA PRO A 41 -1.20 -5.53 18.71
C PRO A 41 -0.24 -6.31 17.83
N ALA A 42 -0.51 -6.40 16.52
CA ALA A 42 0.36 -7.09 15.55
C ALA A 42 1.62 -6.30 15.19
N GLY A 43 1.71 -5.03 15.57
CA GLY A 43 2.89 -4.19 15.34
C GLY A 43 2.56 -2.77 14.87
N PRO A 44 3.59 -1.92 14.72
CA PRO A 44 3.46 -0.51 14.35
C PRO A 44 3.30 -0.32 12.83
N PHE A 45 2.45 -1.09 12.18
CA PHE A 45 2.23 -1.04 10.74
C PHE A 45 0.75 -1.16 10.37
N VAL A 46 0.45 -0.78 9.15
CA VAL A 46 -0.80 -1.10 8.44
C VAL A 46 -0.45 -1.58 7.04
N CYS A 47 -1.28 -2.43 6.45
CA CYS A 47 -1.11 -2.85 5.06
C CYS A 47 -2.44 -2.95 4.33
N ALA A 48 -2.41 -2.80 3.02
CA ALA A 48 -3.59 -2.83 2.18
C ALA A 48 -3.31 -3.57 0.87
N ALA A 49 -4.33 -4.17 0.30
CA ALA A 49 -4.31 -4.78 -1.02
C ALA A 49 -5.60 -4.43 -1.78
N ASN A 50 -5.85 -5.09 -2.90
CA ASN A 50 -7.05 -4.87 -3.72
C ASN A 50 -8.32 -5.56 -3.17
N LEU A 51 -8.32 -5.93 -1.90
CA LEU A 51 -9.46 -6.49 -1.18
C LEU A 51 -9.64 -5.70 0.11
N PHE A 52 -10.87 -5.53 0.55
CA PHE A 52 -11.17 -5.07 1.89
C PHE A 52 -10.92 -6.17 2.91
N HIS A 53 -10.44 -5.80 4.07
CA HIS A 53 -10.16 -6.70 5.20
C HIS A 53 -11.03 -6.40 6.43
N SER A 54 -11.82 -5.32 6.38
CA SER A 54 -12.83 -5.00 7.40
C SER A 54 -14.16 -5.74 7.15
N ASP A 55 -15.15 -5.45 7.96
CA ASP A 55 -16.54 -5.92 7.81
C ASP A 55 -17.26 -5.35 6.56
N LEU A 56 -16.64 -4.43 5.84
CA LEU A 56 -17.10 -4.02 4.51
C LEU A 56 -16.65 -4.99 3.40
N ALA A 57 -15.84 -5.99 3.72
CA ALA A 57 -15.38 -6.98 2.75
C ALA A 57 -16.54 -7.82 2.23
N VAL A 58 -16.66 -7.89 0.91
CA VAL A 58 -17.56 -8.81 0.24
C VAL A 58 -16.77 -10.06 -0.12
N PRO A 59 -17.20 -11.26 0.32
CA PRO A 59 -16.53 -12.50 -0.09
C PRO A 59 -16.48 -12.63 -1.61
N LEU A 60 -15.30 -12.85 -2.15
CA LEU A 60 -15.15 -13.11 -3.58
C LEU A 60 -15.51 -14.57 -3.88
N PRO A 61 -16.26 -14.84 -4.95
CA PRO A 61 -16.42 -16.18 -5.48
C PRO A 61 -15.05 -16.83 -5.77
N PRO A 62 -14.93 -18.16 -5.65
CA PRO A 62 -13.69 -18.86 -5.96
C PRO A 62 -13.15 -18.50 -7.35
N GLY A 63 -11.87 -18.19 -7.43
CA GLY A 63 -11.18 -17.85 -8.68
C GLY A 63 -11.29 -16.38 -9.11
N LEU A 64 -12.04 -15.53 -8.42
CA LEU A 64 -12.15 -14.11 -8.76
C LEU A 64 -10.99 -13.25 -8.22
N ASP A 65 -10.17 -13.74 -7.28
CA ASP A 65 -8.93 -13.03 -6.89
C ASP A 65 -7.83 -13.21 -7.95
N SER A 66 -8.11 -12.77 -9.18
CA SER A 66 -7.19 -12.89 -10.30
C SER A 66 -5.88 -12.13 -10.11
N TRP A 67 -5.88 -11.12 -9.22
CA TRP A 67 -4.69 -10.34 -8.86
C TRP A 67 -3.94 -10.92 -7.66
N ARG A 68 -4.41 -12.03 -7.08
CA ARG A 68 -3.84 -12.66 -5.90
C ARG A 68 -3.67 -11.65 -4.76
N ALA A 69 -4.70 -10.84 -4.52
CA ALA A 69 -4.65 -9.76 -3.55
C ALA A 69 -4.55 -10.29 -2.11
N ALA A 70 -5.24 -11.39 -1.79
CA ALA A 70 -5.14 -12.05 -0.50
C ALA A 70 -3.71 -12.52 -0.22
N GLU A 71 -3.08 -13.22 -1.16
CA GLU A 71 -1.71 -13.72 -1.01
C GLU A 71 -0.68 -12.58 -0.88
N ARG A 72 -0.86 -11.47 -1.62
CA ARG A 72 -0.01 -10.29 -1.48
C ARG A 72 -0.17 -9.63 -0.12
N TYR A 73 -1.40 -9.52 0.36
CA TYR A 73 -1.69 -9.02 1.70
C TYR A 73 -1.03 -9.88 2.78
N ASP A 74 -1.21 -11.19 2.73
CA ASP A 74 -0.61 -12.13 3.67
C ASP A 74 0.92 -12.08 3.65
N THR A 75 1.51 -11.87 2.47
CA THR A 75 2.96 -11.71 2.33
C THR A 75 3.44 -10.44 3.01
N MET A 76 2.79 -9.30 2.77
CA MET A 76 3.12 -8.04 3.43
C MET A 76 2.99 -8.17 4.93
N ARG A 77 1.84 -8.65 5.40
CA ARG A 77 1.54 -8.80 6.82
C ARG A 77 2.58 -9.65 7.54
N ARG A 78 2.87 -10.83 7.03
CA ARG A 78 3.87 -11.75 7.61
C ARG A 78 5.27 -11.14 7.70
N VAL A 79 5.70 -10.39 6.69
CA VAL A 79 7.00 -9.70 6.71
C VAL A 79 7.00 -8.56 7.73
N LEU A 80 5.94 -7.77 7.77
CA LEU A 80 5.81 -6.64 8.68
C LEU A 80 5.69 -7.09 10.16
N GLU A 81 4.97 -8.17 10.44
CA GLU A 81 4.88 -8.76 11.78
C GLU A 81 6.24 -9.25 12.29
N ARG A 82 7.07 -9.79 11.39
CA ARG A 82 8.39 -10.32 11.76
C ARG A 82 9.50 -9.27 11.81
N GLU A 83 9.46 -8.29 10.93
CA GLU A 83 10.60 -7.38 10.67
C GLU A 83 10.21 -5.89 10.78
N GLY A 84 8.92 -5.55 10.95
CA GLY A 84 8.40 -4.19 10.76
C GLY A 84 9.11 -3.10 11.55
N GLU A 85 9.55 -3.38 12.78
CA GLU A 85 10.28 -2.41 13.61
C GLU A 85 11.72 -2.15 13.13
N THR A 86 12.29 -3.04 12.34
CA THR A 86 13.71 -2.98 11.92
C THR A 86 13.88 -2.76 10.42
N LEU A 87 12.79 -2.66 9.67
CA LEU A 87 12.83 -2.52 8.21
C LEU A 87 13.57 -1.25 7.78
N ALA A 88 14.65 -1.44 7.06
CA ALA A 88 15.28 -0.36 6.32
C ALA A 88 14.57 -0.12 4.97
N LEU A 89 14.84 1.02 4.33
CA LEU A 89 14.27 1.32 3.02
C LEU A 89 14.64 0.27 1.95
N SER A 90 15.84 -0.32 2.05
CA SER A 90 16.28 -1.45 1.21
C SER A 90 15.44 -2.71 1.39
N ASP A 91 14.95 -2.96 2.62
CA ASP A 91 14.08 -4.10 2.90
C ASP A 91 12.68 -3.90 2.30
N VAL A 92 12.18 -2.67 2.34
CA VAL A 92 10.93 -2.30 1.66
C VAL A 92 11.07 -2.51 0.15
N GLN A 93 12.19 -2.08 -0.45
CA GLN A 93 12.47 -2.35 -1.87
C GLN A 93 12.52 -3.85 -2.17
N ALA A 94 13.18 -4.65 -1.32
CA ALA A 94 13.25 -6.10 -1.47
C ALA A 94 11.87 -6.75 -1.37
N LEU A 95 11.02 -6.29 -0.46
CA LEU A 95 9.63 -6.74 -0.33
C LEU A 95 8.83 -6.42 -1.60
N LEU A 96 8.86 -5.15 -2.05
CA LEU A 96 8.16 -4.70 -3.26
C LEU A 96 8.65 -5.44 -4.52
N ALA A 97 9.93 -5.81 -4.57
CA ALA A 97 10.52 -6.60 -5.66
C ALA A 97 10.18 -8.11 -5.60
N GLY A 98 9.40 -8.53 -4.60
CA GLY A 98 9.02 -9.94 -4.44
C GLY A 98 10.12 -10.85 -3.85
N ARG A 99 11.21 -10.28 -3.32
CA ARG A 99 12.33 -11.06 -2.75
C ARG A 99 12.04 -11.63 -1.36
N LYS A 100 11.02 -11.12 -0.67
CA LYS A 100 10.57 -11.58 0.65
C LYS A 100 9.28 -12.41 0.59
N GLY A 101 8.81 -12.73 -0.61
CA GLY A 101 7.59 -13.50 -0.87
C GLY A 101 6.80 -12.92 -2.05
N PHE A 102 5.66 -13.53 -2.38
CA PHE A 102 4.87 -13.08 -3.52
C PHE A 102 4.23 -11.72 -3.26
N LEU A 103 4.72 -10.71 -3.93
CA LEU A 103 4.15 -9.34 -3.94
C LEU A 103 4.22 -8.73 -5.35
N CYS A 104 5.39 -8.83 -5.98
CA CYS A 104 5.60 -8.36 -7.34
C CYS A 104 5.05 -9.38 -8.34
N GLN A 105 4.14 -8.96 -9.21
CA GLN A 105 3.56 -9.79 -10.25
C GLN A 105 4.31 -9.60 -11.57
N TYR A 106 4.52 -10.70 -12.30
CA TYR A 106 5.04 -10.70 -13.66
C TYR A 106 4.44 -11.86 -14.45
N ASP A 107 3.26 -11.65 -14.97
CA ASP A 107 2.55 -12.58 -15.85
C ASP A 107 1.90 -11.79 -16.99
N ARG A 108 2.73 -11.44 -17.98
CA ARG A 108 2.29 -10.64 -19.12
C ARG A 108 1.30 -11.35 -20.00
N ALA A 109 1.36 -12.68 -20.08
CA ALA A 109 0.41 -13.47 -20.87
C ALA A 109 -1.01 -13.36 -20.31
N ALA A 110 -1.14 -13.23 -19.00
CA ALA A 110 -2.42 -13.01 -18.33
C ALA A 110 -2.73 -11.49 -18.09
N GLY A 111 -1.94 -10.59 -18.65
CA GLY A 111 -2.11 -9.14 -18.48
C GLY A 111 -1.80 -8.65 -17.05
N ARG A 112 -1.01 -9.40 -16.28
CA ARG A 112 -0.71 -9.11 -14.87
C ARG A 112 0.76 -8.76 -14.71
N ASP A 113 1.06 -7.49 -14.57
CA ASP A 113 2.42 -7.03 -14.32
C ASP A 113 2.40 -5.87 -13.31
N THR A 114 3.32 -5.88 -12.36
CA THR A 114 3.56 -4.73 -11.50
C THR A 114 4.37 -3.71 -12.29
N VAL A 115 3.70 -2.67 -12.73
CA VAL A 115 4.24 -1.71 -13.70
C VAL A 115 5.05 -0.58 -13.09
N TRP A 116 4.95 -0.38 -11.78
CA TRP A 116 5.80 0.52 -10.99
C TRP A 116 5.68 0.22 -9.51
N SER A 117 6.63 0.66 -8.71
CA SER A 117 6.57 0.65 -7.25
C SER A 117 7.36 1.80 -6.66
N ALA A 118 6.86 2.37 -5.57
CA ALA A 118 7.52 3.42 -4.83
C ALA A 118 7.76 3.00 -3.38
N ALA A 119 8.92 3.38 -2.84
CA ALA A 119 9.27 3.22 -1.44
C ALA A 119 9.69 4.60 -0.89
N CYS A 120 9.01 5.08 0.15
CA CYS A 120 9.21 6.40 0.72
C CYS A 120 9.61 6.30 2.20
N ASP A 121 10.69 6.99 2.56
CA ASP A 121 11.06 7.30 3.93
C ASP A 121 10.59 8.72 4.24
N LEU A 122 9.46 8.84 4.93
CA LEU A 122 8.85 10.14 5.23
C LEU A 122 9.68 10.95 6.21
N THR A 123 10.36 10.29 7.15
CA THR A 123 11.22 10.93 8.14
C THR A 123 12.43 11.59 7.49
N ARG A 124 13.08 10.89 6.54
CA ARG A 124 14.23 11.41 5.80
C ARG A 124 13.86 12.11 4.51
N ARG A 125 12.56 12.20 4.20
CA ARG A 125 12.02 12.80 2.98
C ARG A 125 12.70 12.23 1.72
N ARG A 126 12.81 10.91 1.64
CA ARG A 126 13.35 10.19 0.49
C ARG A 126 12.26 9.37 -0.16
N CYS A 127 12.23 9.39 -1.47
CA CYS A 127 11.33 8.57 -2.27
C CYS A 127 12.11 7.86 -3.38
N LEU A 128 11.93 6.56 -3.49
CA LEU A 128 12.57 5.70 -4.47
C LEU A 128 11.49 5.12 -5.37
N LEU A 129 11.66 5.21 -6.67
CA LEU A 129 10.72 4.74 -7.69
C LEU A 129 11.38 3.71 -8.60
N ALA A 130 10.74 2.58 -8.80
CA ALA A 130 11.00 1.67 -9.91
C ALA A 130 9.95 1.92 -10.99
N GLU A 131 10.36 2.52 -12.11
CA GLU A 131 9.52 2.72 -13.30
C GLU A 131 9.56 1.46 -14.16
N GLY A 132 8.70 0.53 -13.86
CA GLY A 132 8.66 -0.83 -14.39
C GLY A 132 8.49 -1.84 -13.29
N ASN A 133 8.57 -3.12 -13.64
CA ASN A 133 8.46 -4.20 -12.66
C ASN A 133 9.62 -4.13 -11.65
N PRO A 134 9.36 -3.96 -10.34
CA PRO A 134 10.40 -3.75 -9.33
C PRO A 134 11.31 -4.97 -9.13
N GLY A 135 10.89 -6.16 -9.54
CA GLY A 135 11.73 -7.36 -9.56
C GLY A 135 12.75 -7.37 -10.69
N ARG A 136 12.61 -6.46 -11.67
CA ARG A 136 13.41 -6.39 -12.91
C ARG A 136 14.01 -5.00 -13.16
N THR A 137 13.47 -3.97 -12.53
CA THR A 137 13.89 -2.57 -12.70
C THR A 137 14.44 -2.05 -11.37
N ALA A 138 15.58 -1.38 -11.43
CA ALA A 138 16.19 -0.79 -10.26
C ALA A 138 15.35 0.41 -9.75
N PHE A 139 15.28 0.54 -8.44
CA PHE A 139 14.74 1.73 -7.80
C PHE A 139 15.73 2.90 -7.96
N ARG A 140 15.22 4.06 -8.33
CA ARG A 140 15.96 5.32 -8.42
C ARG A 140 15.36 6.35 -7.49
N GLU A 141 16.20 7.15 -6.87
CA GLU A 141 15.74 8.25 -6.04
C GLU A 141 15.09 9.33 -6.93
N ILE A 142 13.91 9.76 -6.53
CA ILE A 142 13.17 10.85 -7.16
C ILE A 142 12.97 11.98 -6.14
N PRO A 143 12.75 13.24 -6.61
CA PRO A 143 12.42 14.33 -5.71
C PRO A 143 11.24 13.96 -4.81
N PHE A 144 11.41 14.16 -3.49
CA PHE A 144 10.33 13.93 -2.55
C PHE A 144 9.20 14.93 -2.84
N PRO A 145 7.93 14.50 -2.90
CA PRO A 145 6.82 15.43 -3.08
C PRO A 145 6.81 16.46 -1.96
N VAL A 146 7.04 17.72 -2.30
CA VAL A 146 6.88 18.83 -1.35
C VAL A 146 5.49 19.42 -1.51
N GLU A 147 4.86 19.80 -0.40
CA GLU A 147 3.66 20.62 -0.46
C GLU A 147 4.00 21.86 -1.32
N ARG A 148 3.26 22.04 -2.40
CA ARG A 148 3.24 23.33 -3.05
C ARG A 148 2.61 24.27 -2.02
N GLY A 149 3.42 25.13 -1.43
CA GLY A 149 2.91 26.20 -0.57
C GLY A 149 1.74 26.87 -1.28
N ASP A 150 0.68 27.09 -0.53
CA ASP A 150 -0.60 27.64 -1.00
C ASP A 150 -0.34 29.02 -1.63
N SER A 151 0.16 29.04 -2.85
CA SER A 151 0.14 30.23 -3.71
C SER A 151 -1.23 30.27 -4.37
N ARG A 152 -2.26 30.51 -3.57
CA ARG A 152 -3.52 31.04 -4.10
C ARG A 152 -3.32 32.55 -4.31
N PRO A 153 -3.58 33.06 -5.52
CA PRO A 153 -3.65 34.48 -5.75
C PRO A 153 -4.81 35.14 -4.97
#